data_095a0ac3f3fe3caaf0403e65875c5169
#
_entry.id   095a0ac3f3fe3caaf0403e65875c5169
#
_cell.length_a   1.000
_cell.length_b   1.000
_cell.length_c   1.000
_cell.angle_alpha   90.00
_cell.angle_beta   90.00
_cell.angle_gamma   90.00
#
_symmetry.space_group_name_H-M   'P 1'
#
loop_
_entity.id
_entity.type
_entity.pdbx_description
1 polymer ?
#
loop_
_entity_poly.entity_id
_entity_poly.type
_entity_poly.pdbx_seq_one_letter_code
_entity_poly.pdbx_strand_id
1 'polypeptide(L)'
;MPRRGLPDTIAMRHDEHYVEALAASAGAPVGRMVPIDLLDPNPTQPRQVMGDLSELMASVAEKGVIEPLIVRQRGGRYQIIAGERRYHAAVQVGLRDIPVIVREVDDGEVMELALVENLQRKDLTPFEEAEALQQLAQKCDYTHEDMARKLGKSRTAITESLSLNNMPEEVRSLCRLADISSKSTLLQIVRQSDPKKMMALVERLVSGGNGVTRQDVRKETAKANAGRPKPFHFSFRPETKHFQLRMTFRKGKVEKAEIIAALEGIIKELRAAR
;
A
#
# COMPACT_ATOMS: atom_id res chain seq x y z
N MET A 1 6.29 -45.51 16.05
CA MET A 1 5.54 -44.85 14.97
C MET A 1 6.16 -43.47 14.77
N PRO A 2 6.79 -43.16 13.67
CA PRO A 2 7.38 -41.82 13.45
C PRO A 2 6.30 -40.80 13.13
N ARG A 3 6.36 -39.65 13.81
CA ARG A 3 5.55 -38.47 13.56
C ARG A 3 5.88 -37.92 12.19
N ARG A 4 4.91 -37.88 11.28
CA ARG A 4 5.00 -37.13 10.02
C ARG A 4 5.10 -35.65 10.38
N GLY A 5 6.28 -35.06 10.18
CA GLY A 5 6.45 -33.61 10.17
C GLY A 5 5.70 -33.00 9.00
N LEU A 6 5.05 -31.86 9.24
CA LEU A 6 4.54 -30.99 8.18
C LEU A 6 5.71 -30.62 7.25
N PRO A 7 5.49 -30.50 5.94
CA PRO A 7 6.51 -29.99 5.05
C PRO A 7 6.85 -28.54 5.44
N ASP A 8 8.15 -28.28 5.51
CA ASP A 8 8.69 -26.95 5.78
C ASP A 8 8.06 -25.92 4.85
N THR A 9 7.65 -24.81 5.42
CA THR A 9 7.15 -23.62 4.77
C THR A 9 7.93 -23.32 3.51
N ILE A 10 7.25 -23.35 2.36
CA ILE A 10 7.73 -22.74 1.14
C ILE A 10 7.88 -21.24 1.49
N ALA A 11 9.12 -20.82 1.70
CA ALA A 11 9.46 -19.41 1.78
C ALA A 11 9.13 -18.80 0.42
N MET A 12 8.00 -18.09 0.32
CA MET A 12 7.70 -17.29 -0.84
C MET A 12 8.83 -16.28 -1.01
N ARG A 13 9.65 -16.45 -2.03
CA ARG A 13 10.60 -15.44 -2.46
C ARG A 13 9.78 -14.21 -2.86
N HIS A 14 10.08 -13.09 -2.30
CA HIS A 14 9.41 -11.79 -2.48
C HIS A 14 9.48 -11.22 -3.91
N ASP A 15 9.96 -12.00 -4.89
CA ASP A 15 10.24 -11.56 -6.26
C ASP A 15 9.31 -12.19 -7.32
N GLU A 16 8.36 -13.03 -6.94
CA GLU A 16 7.37 -13.55 -7.91
C GLU A 16 6.27 -12.52 -8.11
N HIS A 17 6.25 -11.93 -9.28
CA HIS A 17 5.18 -11.03 -9.71
C HIS A 17 3.83 -11.76 -9.64
N TYR A 18 2.81 -11.11 -9.06
CA TYR A 18 1.43 -11.62 -8.98
C TYR A 18 0.91 -12.11 -10.35
N VAL A 19 1.33 -11.45 -11.43
CA VAL A 19 1.04 -11.81 -12.81
C VAL A 19 1.69 -13.15 -13.20
N GLU A 20 2.90 -13.45 -12.71
CA GLU A 20 3.57 -14.75 -12.90
C GLU A 20 2.88 -15.85 -12.09
N ALA A 21 2.45 -15.56 -10.87
CA ALA A 21 1.68 -16.49 -10.05
C ALA A 21 0.32 -16.82 -10.69
N LEU A 22 -0.35 -15.85 -11.29
CA LEU A 22 -1.56 -16.04 -12.10
C LEU A 22 -1.25 -16.85 -13.38
N ALA A 23 -0.13 -16.62 -14.02
CA ALA A 23 0.29 -17.39 -15.18
C ALA A 23 0.55 -18.88 -14.81
N ALA A 24 1.08 -19.14 -13.61
CA ALA A 24 1.37 -20.48 -13.11
C ALA A 24 0.14 -21.24 -12.58
N SER A 25 -0.89 -20.54 -12.06
CA SER A 25 -2.02 -21.17 -11.35
C SER A 25 -3.09 -21.81 -12.22
N ALA A 26 -3.09 -21.59 -13.54
CA ALA A 26 -4.14 -22.06 -14.44
C ALA A 26 -3.70 -23.17 -15.41
N GLY A 27 -2.94 -24.17 -14.93
CA GLY A 27 -2.43 -25.26 -15.78
C GLY A 27 -1.59 -24.68 -16.93
N ALA A 28 -0.30 -25.01 -17.05
CA ALA A 28 0.67 -24.35 -17.93
C ALA A 28 0.00 -23.79 -19.22
N PRO A 29 -0.29 -22.50 -19.33
CA PRO A 29 -0.85 -21.94 -20.55
C PRO A 29 0.22 -22.03 -21.61
N VAL A 30 -0.03 -22.83 -22.64
CA VAL A 30 0.88 -22.94 -23.78
C VAL A 30 0.92 -21.57 -24.44
N GLY A 31 2.07 -20.89 -24.33
CA GLY A 31 2.33 -19.65 -25.06
C GLY A 31 2.19 -19.93 -26.56
N ARG A 32 1.42 -19.11 -27.28
CA ARG A 32 1.31 -19.18 -28.73
C ARG A 32 1.94 -17.95 -29.38
N MET A 33 2.50 -18.13 -30.57
CA MET A 33 2.96 -17.03 -31.39
C MET A 33 1.76 -16.31 -32.02
N VAL A 34 1.71 -15.00 -31.91
CA VAL A 34 0.65 -14.16 -32.49
C VAL A 34 1.29 -13.05 -33.32
N PRO A 35 0.82 -12.80 -34.54
CA PRO A 35 1.26 -11.66 -35.34
C PRO A 35 1.11 -10.34 -34.58
N ILE A 36 2.17 -9.53 -34.61
CA ILE A 36 2.23 -8.24 -33.86
C ILE A 36 1.11 -7.29 -34.27
N ASP A 37 0.69 -7.36 -35.53
CA ASP A 37 -0.40 -6.56 -36.08
C ASP A 37 -1.78 -6.88 -35.47
N LEU A 38 -1.94 -8.03 -34.85
CA LEU A 38 -3.16 -8.44 -34.16
C LEU A 38 -3.17 -8.04 -32.68
N LEU A 39 -2.11 -7.41 -32.18
CA LEU A 39 -1.96 -7.00 -30.79
C LEU A 39 -2.33 -5.52 -30.63
N ASP A 40 -3.27 -5.24 -29.75
CA ASP A 40 -3.69 -3.89 -29.39
C ASP A 40 -3.16 -3.49 -28.00
N PRO A 41 -2.48 -2.35 -27.87
CA PRO A 41 -2.11 -1.80 -26.56
C PRO A 41 -3.35 -1.52 -25.70
N ASN A 42 -3.18 -1.54 -24.38
CA ASN A 42 -4.26 -1.20 -23.46
C ASN A 42 -4.49 0.32 -23.40
N PRO A 43 -5.66 0.86 -23.83
CA PRO A 43 -5.92 2.29 -23.85
C PRO A 43 -5.99 2.93 -22.44
N THR A 44 -6.17 2.12 -21.41
CA THR A 44 -6.27 2.56 -19.99
C THR A 44 -4.96 2.41 -19.22
N GLN A 45 -3.84 2.16 -19.89
CA GLN A 45 -2.55 2.03 -19.24
C GLN A 45 -2.16 3.33 -18.50
N PRO A 46 -1.91 3.28 -17.20
CA PRO A 46 -1.51 4.46 -16.42
C PRO A 46 -0.10 4.94 -16.74
N ARG A 47 0.71 4.13 -17.44
CA ARG A 47 2.10 4.46 -17.76
C ARG A 47 2.20 5.24 -19.07
N GLN A 48 2.15 6.57 -19.00
CA GLN A 48 2.33 7.45 -20.16
C GLN A 48 3.80 7.58 -20.61
N VAL A 49 4.77 7.28 -19.75
CA VAL A 49 6.20 7.35 -20.05
C VAL A 49 6.81 5.97 -20.02
N MET A 50 7.20 5.44 -21.19
CA MET A 50 7.79 4.09 -21.34
C MET A 50 9.20 3.98 -20.73
N GLY A 51 9.86 5.12 -20.45
CA GLY A 51 11.25 5.16 -20.05
C GLY A 51 12.21 4.68 -21.17
N ASP A 52 13.47 4.51 -20.83
CA ASP A 52 14.46 3.97 -21.77
C ASP A 52 14.17 2.50 -22.09
N LEU A 53 14.09 2.16 -23.38
CA LEU A 53 13.88 0.82 -23.90
C LEU A 53 15.13 0.22 -24.54
N SER A 54 16.25 0.95 -24.56
CA SER A 54 17.47 0.57 -25.32
C SER A 54 18.01 -0.81 -24.93
N GLU A 55 18.13 -1.07 -23.63
CA GLU A 55 18.60 -2.39 -23.13
C GLU A 55 17.62 -3.51 -23.48
N LEU A 56 16.32 -3.24 -23.34
CA LEU A 56 15.28 -4.22 -23.65
C LEU A 56 15.24 -4.52 -25.15
N MET A 57 15.37 -3.49 -26.00
CA MET A 57 15.46 -3.65 -27.45
C MET A 57 16.67 -4.48 -27.86
N ALA A 58 17.84 -4.24 -27.27
CA ALA A 58 19.04 -5.04 -27.53
C ALA A 58 18.81 -6.51 -27.17
N SER A 59 18.20 -6.78 -26.02
CA SER A 59 17.87 -8.14 -25.59
C SER A 59 16.83 -8.81 -26.50
N VAL A 60 15.79 -8.06 -26.90
CA VAL A 60 14.74 -8.58 -27.82
C VAL A 60 15.28 -8.81 -29.22
N ALA A 61 16.22 -8.01 -29.70
CA ALA A 61 16.87 -8.21 -31.00
C ALA A 61 17.73 -9.47 -31.03
N GLU A 62 18.42 -9.78 -29.91
CA GLU A 62 19.30 -10.94 -29.79
C GLU A 62 18.57 -12.26 -29.55
N LYS A 63 17.58 -12.21 -28.62
CA LYS A 63 16.95 -13.43 -28.04
C LYS A 63 15.46 -13.55 -28.34
N GLY A 64 14.87 -12.57 -28.99
CA GLY A 64 13.41 -12.45 -29.08
C GLY A 64 12.77 -12.10 -27.77
N VAL A 65 11.45 -12.19 -27.72
CA VAL A 65 10.67 -12.00 -26.49
C VAL A 65 10.64 -13.31 -25.70
N ILE A 66 11.48 -13.43 -24.67
CA ILE A 66 11.62 -14.66 -23.87
C ILE A 66 10.38 -14.87 -23.00
N GLU A 67 9.92 -13.82 -22.32
CA GLU A 67 8.76 -13.86 -21.45
C GLU A 67 7.51 -13.45 -22.24
N PRO A 68 6.49 -14.36 -22.41
CA PRO A 68 5.29 -14.06 -23.19
C PRO A 68 4.52 -12.85 -22.68
N LEU A 69 3.86 -12.13 -23.58
CA LEU A 69 2.87 -11.13 -23.20
C LEU A 69 1.59 -11.81 -22.70
N ILE A 70 0.89 -11.19 -21.76
CA ILE A 70 -0.46 -11.62 -21.36
C ILE A 70 -1.45 -10.79 -22.13
N VAL A 71 -2.34 -11.48 -22.84
CA VAL A 71 -3.35 -10.86 -23.70
C VAL A 71 -4.74 -11.48 -23.47
N ARG A 72 -5.80 -10.74 -23.80
CA ARG A 72 -7.14 -11.28 -23.93
C ARG A 72 -7.63 -11.18 -25.37
N GLN A 73 -8.49 -12.09 -25.76
CA GLN A 73 -9.11 -12.05 -27.10
C GLN A 73 -10.28 -11.05 -27.10
N ARG A 74 -10.31 -10.18 -28.11
CA ARG A 74 -11.38 -9.20 -28.31
C ARG A 74 -11.67 -9.04 -29.80
N GLY A 75 -12.82 -9.55 -30.26
CA GLY A 75 -13.28 -9.35 -31.64
C GLY A 75 -12.28 -9.81 -32.72
N GLY A 76 -11.56 -10.93 -32.52
CA GLY A 76 -10.58 -11.45 -33.49
C GLY A 76 -9.18 -10.85 -33.35
N ARG A 77 -8.96 -9.89 -32.48
CA ARG A 77 -7.69 -9.30 -32.09
C ARG A 77 -7.35 -9.63 -30.64
N TYR A 78 -6.19 -9.19 -30.19
CA TYR A 78 -5.71 -9.46 -28.83
C TYR A 78 -5.35 -8.15 -28.14
N GLN A 79 -6.02 -7.84 -27.05
CA GLN A 79 -5.68 -6.70 -26.21
C GLN A 79 -4.62 -7.09 -25.19
N ILE A 80 -3.54 -6.31 -25.11
CA ILE A 80 -2.46 -6.51 -24.15
C ILE A 80 -2.97 -6.17 -22.75
N ILE A 81 -2.78 -7.10 -21.80
CA ILE A 81 -3.05 -6.92 -20.37
C ILE A 81 -1.75 -6.56 -19.65
N ALA A 82 -0.67 -7.30 -19.94
CA ALA A 82 0.66 -7.07 -19.37
C ALA A 82 1.77 -7.33 -20.39
N GLY A 83 2.88 -6.61 -20.27
CA GLY A 83 4.03 -6.73 -21.14
C GLY A 83 4.15 -5.65 -22.20
N GLU A 84 3.54 -4.48 -22.04
CA GLU A 84 3.58 -3.38 -23.03
C GLU A 84 4.98 -2.93 -23.40
N ARG A 85 5.93 -2.85 -22.44
CA ARG A 85 7.33 -2.51 -22.78
C ARG A 85 7.93 -3.51 -23.73
N ARG A 86 7.65 -4.82 -23.56
CA ARG A 86 8.10 -5.89 -24.47
C ARG A 86 7.46 -5.77 -25.85
N TYR A 87 6.18 -5.44 -25.90
CA TYR A 87 5.48 -5.14 -27.15
C TYR A 87 6.15 -3.99 -27.90
N HIS A 88 6.35 -2.84 -27.26
CA HIS A 88 6.97 -1.69 -27.90
C HIS A 88 8.41 -1.95 -28.33
N ALA A 89 9.20 -2.67 -27.53
CA ALA A 89 10.54 -3.08 -27.92
C ALA A 89 10.51 -4.00 -29.16
N ALA A 90 9.59 -4.96 -29.20
CA ALA A 90 9.42 -5.89 -30.32
C ALA A 90 8.96 -5.18 -31.61
N VAL A 91 8.06 -4.18 -31.52
CA VAL A 91 7.66 -3.34 -32.64
C VAL A 91 8.86 -2.58 -33.21
N GLN A 92 9.66 -1.93 -32.34
CA GLN A 92 10.83 -1.15 -32.76
C GLN A 92 11.96 -2.01 -33.37
N VAL A 93 12.11 -3.25 -32.89
CA VAL A 93 13.07 -4.23 -33.42
C VAL A 93 12.55 -4.86 -34.73
N GLY A 94 11.26 -4.77 -35.04
CA GLY A 94 10.67 -5.30 -36.25
C GLY A 94 10.33 -6.79 -36.20
N LEU A 95 9.99 -7.33 -35.00
CA LEU A 95 9.53 -8.70 -34.90
C LEU A 95 8.16 -8.84 -35.59
N ARG A 96 7.94 -9.97 -36.26
CA ARG A 96 6.66 -10.28 -36.93
C ARG A 96 5.65 -10.93 -35.99
N ASP A 97 6.14 -11.82 -35.12
CA ASP A 97 5.34 -12.61 -34.21
C ASP A 97 5.90 -12.51 -32.80
N ILE A 98 5.01 -12.50 -31.81
CA ILE A 98 5.37 -12.41 -30.39
C ILE A 98 4.69 -13.55 -29.63
N PRO A 99 5.41 -14.19 -28.69
CA PRO A 99 4.82 -15.17 -27.80
C PRO A 99 3.82 -14.51 -26.85
N VAL A 100 2.59 -15.05 -26.80
CA VAL A 100 1.52 -14.54 -25.92
C VAL A 100 0.85 -15.66 -25.14
N ILE A 101 0.37 -15.34 -23.96
CA ILE A 101 -0.53 -16.17 -23.17
C ILE A 101 -1.91 -15.52 -23.25
N VAL A 102 -2.88 -16.25 -23.80
CA VAL A 102 -4.27 -15.75 -23.88
C VAL A 102 -5.01 -16.11 -22.61
N ARG A 103 -5.61 -15.09 -21.99
CA ARG A 103 -6.48 -15.22 -20.83
C ARG A 103 -7.90 -14.81 -21.18
N GLU A 104 -8.85 -15.57 -20.70
CA GLU A 104 -10.26 -15.18 -20.72
C GLU A 104 -10.51 -14.41 -19.43
N VAL A 105 -10.49 -13.07 -19.53
CA VAL A 105 -10.71 -12.15 -18.42
C VAL A 105 -11.66 -11.06 -18.88
N ASP A 106 -12.54 -10.63 -17.99
CA ASP A 106 -13.45 -9.52 -18.25
C ASP A 106 -12.77 -8.15 -18.12
N ASP A 107 -13.50 -7.06 -18.40
CA ASP A 107 -12.94 -5.69 -18.32
C ASP A 107 -12.56 -5.31 -16.89
N GLY A 108 -13.26 -5.82 -15.88
CA GLY A 108 -12.97 -5.60 -14.46
C GLY A 108 -11.68 -6.27 -14.04
N GLU A 109 -11.49 -7.53 -14.42
CA GLU A 109 -10.25 -8.29 -14.14
C GLU A 109 -9.04 -7.69 -14.85
N VAL A 110 -9.19 -7.21 -16.10
CA VAL A 110 -8.11 -6.50 -16.81
C VAL A 110 -7.69 -5.24 -16.07
N MET A 111 -8.67 -4.46 -15.61
CA MET A 111 -8.40 -3.24 -14.84
C MET A 111 -7.72 -3.56 -13.51
N GLU A 112 -8.21 -4.59 -12.80
CA GLU A 112 -7.60 -5.06 -11.56
C GLU A 112 -6.14 -5.46 -11.77
N LEU A 113 -5.86 -6.30 -12.77
CA LEU A 113 -4.51 -6.75 -13.10
C LEU A 113 -3.57 -5.58 -13.38
N ALA A 114 -4.02 -4.59 -14.16
CA ALA A 114 -3.23 -3.40 -14.47
C ALA A 114 -2.94 -2.55 -13.23
N LEU A 115 -3.92 -2.41 -12.31
CA LEU A 115 -3.72 -1.68 -11.05
C LEU A 115 -2.79 -2.42 -10.09
N VAL A 116 -2.92 -3.73 -9.97
CA VAL A 116 -2.06 -4.56 -9.11
C VAL A 116 -0.62 -4.57 -9.64
N GLU A 117 -0.42 -4.73 -10.96
CA GLU A 117 0.91 -4.66 -11.58
C GLU A 117 1.57 -3.30 -11.30
N ASN A 118 0.83 -2.21 -11.49
CA ASN A 118 1.35 -0.87 -11.22
C ASN A 118 1.72 -0.69 -9.73
N LEU A 119 0.94 -1.27 -8.79
CA LEU A 119 1.23 -1.23 -7.35
C LEU A 119 2.46 -2.05 -6.93
N GLN A 120 2.87 -3.04 -7.73
CA GLN A 120 4.05 -3.86 -7.47
C GLN A 120 5.36 -3.21 -7.94
N ARG A 121 5.29 -2.05 -8.60
CA ARG A 121 6.49 -1.31 -9.02
C ARG A 121 7.31 -0.87 -7.81
N LYS A 122 8.63 -1.00 -7.91
CA LYS A 122 9.59 -0.64 -6.84
C LYS A 122 9.87 0.87 -6.74
N ASP A 123 9.49 1.63 -7.77
CA ASP A 123 9.80 3.05 -7.94
C ASP A 123 8.64 4.00 -7.56
N LEU A 124 7.55 3.46 -7.01
CA LEU A 124 6.41 4.27 -6.58
C LEU A 124 6.75 5.16 -5.38
N THR A 125 6.41 6.42 -5.50
CA THR A 125 6.38 7.32 -4.35
C THR A 125 5.24 6.93 -3.38
N PRO A 126 5.33 7.29 -2.09
CA PRO A 126 4.24 7.01 -1.14
C PRO A 126 2.89 7.61 -1.54
N PHE A 127 2.87 8.73 -2.24
CA PHE A 127 1.64 9.35 -2.75
C PHE A 127 1.07 8.56 -3.92
N GLU A 128 1.90 8.14 -4.87
CA GLU A 128 1.47 7.29 -5.98
C GLU A 128 0.95 5.94 -5.50
N GLU A 129 1.61 5.32 -4.51
CA GLU A 129 1.11 4.10 -3.86
C GLU A 129 -0.28 4.32 -3.24
N ALA A 130 -0.48 5.44 -2.55
CA ALA A 130 -1.75 5.76 -1.91
C ALA A 130 -2.87 5.98 -2.93
N GLU A 131 -2.59 6.68 -4.03
CA GLU A 131 -3.55 6.93 -5.12
C GLU A 131 -3.91 5.63 -5.86
N ALA A 132 -2.92 4.79 -6.15
CA ALA A 132 -3.16 3.50 -6.81
C ALA A 132 -3.98 2.55 -5.92
N LEU A 133 -3.73 2.51 -4.61
CA LEU A 133 -4.55 1.75 -3.65
C LEU A 133 -5.98 2.27 -3.59
N GLN A 134 -6.17 3.59 -3.66
CA GLN A 134 -7.50 4.17 -3.67
C GLN A 134 -8.27 3.82 -4.95
N GLN A 135 -7.60 3.85 -6.10
CA GLN A 135 -8.19 3.42 -7.36
C GLN A 135 -8.59 1.94 -7.32
N LEU A 136 -7.74 1.07 -6.77
CA LEU A 136 -8.04 -0.35 -6.61
C LEU A 136 -9.26 -0.57 -5.71
N ALA A 137 -9.34 0.14 -4.56
CA ALA A 137 -10.49 0.08 -3.66
C ALA A 137 -11.80 0.51 -4.34
N GLN A 138 -11.77 1.63 -5.09
CA GLN A 138 -12.96 2.21 -5.73
C GLN A 138 -13.44 1.45 -6.95
N LYS A 139 -12.51 0.96 -7.79
CA LYS A 139 -12.85 0.32 -9.07
C LYS A 139 -13.14 -1.16 -8.94
N CYS A 140 -12.54 -1.83 -7.95
CA CYS A 140 -12.72 -3.27 -7.71
C CYS A 140 -13.54 -3.56 -6.45
N ASP A 141 -14.06 -2.53 -5.77
CA ASP A 141 -14.84 -2.63 -4.52
C ASP A 141 -14.12 -3.44 -3.42
N TYR A 142 -12.81 -3.26 -3.31
CA TYR A 142 -11.97 -3.99 -2.36
C TYR A 142 -11.93 -3.35 -1.00
N THR A 143 -12.12 -4.18 0.02
CA THR A 143 -11.83 -3.80 1.41
C THR A 143 -10.31 -3.73 1.66
N HIS A 144 -9.91 -3.06 2.74
CA HIS A 144 -8.50 -3.04 3.15
C HIS A 144 -7.94 -4.46 3.40
N GLU A 145 -8.79 -5.39 3.81
CA GLU A 145 -8.42 -6.79 4.05
C GLU A 145 -8.15 -7.53 2.72
N ASP A 146 -9.01 -7.31 1.72
CA ASP A 146 -8.84 -7.92 0.39
C ASP A 146 -7.56 -7.41 -0.28
N MET A 147 -7.32 -6.10 -0.22
CA MET A 147 -6.07 -5.50 -0.72
C MET A 147 -4.84 -6.05 0.02
N ALA A 148 -4.91 -6.20 1.35
CA ALA A 148 -3.83 -6.74 2.14
C ALA A 148 -3.46 -8.16 1.69
N ARG A 149 -4.48 -9.01 1.49
CA ARG A 149 -4.32 -10.39 1.02
C ARG A 149 -3.74 -10.46 -0.39
N LYS A 150 -4.29 -9.67 -1.32
CA LYS A 150 -3.86 -9.66 -2.72
C LYS A 150 -2.45 -9.12 -2.93
N LEU A 151 -2.06 -8.11 -2.16
CA LEU A 151 -0.75 -7.45 -2.30
C LEU A 151 0.33 -8.02 -1.38
N GLY A 152 0.00 -9.03 -0.55
CA GLY A 152 0.94 -9.60 0.43
C GLY A 152 1.38 -8.59 1.50
N LYS A 153 0.56 -7.56 1.79
CA LYS A 153 0.85 -6.51 2.77
C LYS A 153 -0.04 -6.67 4.02
N SER A 154 0.37 -6.09 5.14
CA SER A 154 -0.52 -6.06 6.31
C SER A 154 -1.67 -5.07 6.09
N ARG A 155 -2.85 -5.35 6.67
CA ARG A 155 -3.99 -4.44 6.67
C ARG A 155 -3.63 -3.05 7.22
N THR A 156 -2.77 -3.00 8.24
CA THR A 156 -2.27 -1.75 8.81
C THR A 156 -1.48 -0.96 7.79
N ALA A 157 -0.59 -1.60 7.02
CA ALA A 157 0.20 -0.95 5.98
C ALA A 157 -0.68 -0.36 4.87
N ILE A 158 -1.74 -1.08 4.45
CA ILE A 158 -2.74 -0.59 3.48
C ILE A 158 -3.47 0.65 4.04
N THR A 159 -3.96 0.56 5.28
CA THR A 159 -4.68 1.66 5.92
C THR A 159 -3.79 2.90 6.08
N GLU A 160 -2.53 2.73 6.45
CA GLU A 160 -1.55 3.81 6.56
C GLU A 160 -1.26 4.46 5.20
N SER A 161 -1.03 3.66 4.14
CA SER A 161 -0.84 4.22 2.80
C SER A 161 -2.05 5.02 2.34
N LEU A 162 -3.26 4.46 2.45
CA LEU A 162 -4.51 5.14 2.09
C LEU A 162 -4.73 6.44 2.87
N SER A 163 -4.28 6.51 4.13
CA SER A 163 -4.42 7.73 4.94
C SER A 163 -3.70 8.94 4.35
N LEU A 164 -2.67 8.73 3.52
CA LEU A 164 -1.96 9.82 2.83
C LEU A 164 -2.86 10.57 1.84
N ASN A 165 -3.92 9.94 1.34
CA ASN A 165 -4.91 10.59 0.48
C ASN A 165 -5.74 11.66 1.21
N ASN A 166 -5.77 11.64 2.54
CA ASN A 166 -6.41 12.68 3.34
C ASN A 166 -5.56 13.96 3.48
N MET A 167 -4.34 13.96 2.96
CA MET A 167 -3.47 15.14 2.98
C MET A 167 -3.94 16.14 1.91
N PRO A 168 -4.21 17.42 2.26
CA PRO A 168 -4.56 18.45 1.29
C PRO A 168 -3.48 18.63 0.23
N GLU A 169 -3.88 18.96 -1.00
CA GLU A 169 -2.95 19.09 -2.14
C GLU A 169 -1.87 20.16 -1.90
N GLU A 170 -2.21 21.24 -1.21
CA GLU A 170 -1.24 22.27 -0.82
C GLU A 170 -0.11 21.70 0.05
N VAL A 171 -0.45 20.85 1.02
CA VAL A 171 0.52 20.19 1.89
C VAL A 171 1.33 19.15 1.13
N ARG A 172 0.69 18.38 0.22
CA ARG A 172 1.39 17.41 -0.66
C ARG A 172 2.41 18.11 -1.54
N SER A 173 2.01 19.21 -2.18
CA SER A 173 2.90 20.02 -3.03
C SER A 173 4.09 20.55 -2.24
N LEU A 174 3.85 21.04 -1.02
CA LEU A 174 4.93 21.50 -0.13
C LEU A 174 5.87 20.34 0.27
N CYS A 175 5.35 19.16 0.55
CA CYS A 175 6.17 17.97 0.82
C CYS A 175 7.02 17.57 -0.39
N ARG A 176 6.48 17.63 -1.61
CA ARG A 176 7.23 17.36 -2.86
C ARG A 176 8.34 18.38 -3.07
N LEU A 177 8.06 19.67 -2.91
CA LEU A 177 9.06 20.75 -3.03
C LEU A 177 10.18 20.62 -1.99
N ALA A 178 9.86 20.13 -0.80
CA ALA A 178 10.80 19.91 0.29
C ALA A 178 11.51 18.55 0.25
N ASP A 179 11.31 17.75 -0.82
CA ASP A 179 11.84 16.38 -0.97
C ASP A 179 11.52 15.45 0.22
N ILE A 180 10.35 15.63 0.83
CA ILE A 180 9.88 14.78 1.92
C ILE A 180 9.21 13.54 1.31
N SER A 181 10.00 12.50 1.04
CA SER A 181 9.58 11.25 0.41
C SER A 181 9.43 10.08 1.40
N SER A 182 9.92 10.21 2.63
CA SER A 182 9.82 9.16 3.64
C SER A 182 8.37 8.91 4.07
N LYS A 183 7.83 7.71 3.81
CA LYS A 183 6.48 7.29 4.21
C LYS A 183 6.21 7.52 5.70
N SER A 184 7.19 7.20 6.56
CA SER A 184 7.04 7.39 8.01
C SER A 184 6.91 8.85 8.42
N THR A 185 7.56 9.77 7.72
CA THR A 185 7.47 11.22 7.93
C THR A 185 6.12 11.74 7.45
N LEU A 186 5.68 11.35 6.24
CA LEU A 186 4.38 11.72 5.68
C LEU A 186 3.22 11.25 6.56
N LEU A 187 3.29 10.03 7.11
CA LEU A 187 2.30 9.53 8.05
C LEU A 187 2.21 10.36 9.34
N GLN A 188 3.32 10.94 9.81
CA GLN A 188 3.29 11.80 10.98
C GLN A 188 2.68 13.18 10.66
N ILE A 189 2.88 13.67 9.44
CA ILE A 189 2.26 14.92 8.97
C ILE A 189 0.74 14.73 8.87
N VAL A 190 0.27 13.68 8.19
CA VAL A 190 -1.17 13.45 8.00
C VAL A 190 -1.93 13.19 9.31
N ARG A 191 -1.24 12.67 10.34
CA ARG A 191 -1.81 12.47 11.69
C ARG A 191 -2.13 13.76 12.42
N GLN A 192 -1.70 14.93 11.94
CA GLN A 192 -2.02 16.23 12.56
C GLN A 192 -3.48 16.63 12.41
N SER A 193 -4.26 15.95 11.61
CA SER A 193 -5.72 16.12 11.38
C SER A 193 -6.21 17.53 10.98
N ASP A 194 -5.38 18.56 11.14
CA ASP A 194 -5.69 19.95 10.81
C ASP A 194 -4.71 20.43 9.72
N PRO A 195 -5.20 20.86 8.54
CA PRO A 195 -4.36 21.33 7.43
C PRO A 195 -3.35 22.41 7.82
N LYS A 196 -3.75 23.36 8.68
CA LYS A 196 -2.87 24.42 9.16
C LYS A 196 -1.71 23.87 10.01
N LYS A 197 -1.99 22.84 10.83
CA LYS A 197 -0.95 22.17 11.63
C LYS A 197 -0.05 21.31 10.78
N MET A 198 -0.58 20.67 9.73
CA MET A 198 0.24 19.93 8.76
C MET A 198 1.22 20.89 8.07
N MET A 199 0.72 22.03 7.55
CA MET A 199 1.54 23.05 6.89
C MET A 199 2.62 23.60 7.80
N ALA A 200 2.26 24.04 9.01
CA ALA A 200 3.21 24.55 9.99
C ALA A 200 4.25 23.51 10.42
N LEU A 201 3.92 22.21 10.41
CA LEU A 201 4.87 21.14 10.67
C LEU A 201 5.87 21.01 9.52
N VAL A 202 5.38 20.99 8.26
CA VAL A 202 6.25 20.91 7.07
C VAL A 202 7.19 22.11 7.00
N GLU A 203 6.68 23.35 7.17
CA GLU A 203 7.50 24.56 7.18
C GLU A 203 8.62 24.52 8.23
N ARG A 204 8.32 24.04 9.43
CA ARG A 204 9.34 23.88 10.49
C ARG A 204 10.39 22.82 10.15
N LEU A 205 9.97 21.74 9.50
CA LEU A 205 10.88 20.69 9.05
C LEU A 205 11.82 21.19 7.97
N VAL A 206 11.32 22.02 7.06
CA VAL A 206 12.12 22.66 6.00
C VAL A 206 13.09 23.70 6.57
N SER A 207 12.63 24.52 7.53
CA SER A 207 13.45 25.57 8.15
C SER A 207 14.58 25.03 9.02
N GLY A 208 14.49 23.77 9.46
CA GLY A 208 15.48 23.14 10.34
C GLY A 208 16.79 22.68 9.66
N GLY A 209 16.94 22.80 8.34
CA GLY A 209 18.15 22.55 7.53
C GLY A 209 18.72 21.12 7.67
N ASN A 210 19.04 20.47 6.56
CA ASN A 210 19.57 19.10 6.42
C ASN A 210 18.54 17.98 6.59
N GLY A 211 17.88 17.61 5.49
CA GLY A 211 17.16 16.35 5.30
C GLY A 211 16.21 15.97 6.46
N VAL A 212 14.91 16.11 6.24
CA VAL A 212 13.90 15.82 7.28
C VAL A 212 13.94 14.36 7.70
N THR A 213 14.40 14.10 8.94
CA THR A 213 14.43 12.74 9.49
C THR A 213 13.19 12.42 10.34
N ARG A 214 12.90 11.11 10.51
CA ARG A 214 11.86 10.65 11.43
C ARG A 214 12.05 11.17 12.86
N GLN A 215 13.31 11.39 13.29
CA GLN A 215 13.61 11.90 14.61
C GLN A 215 13.23 13.38 14.76
N ASP A 216 13.38 14.17 13.69
CA ASP A 216 13.03 15.60 13.70
C ASP A 216 11.54 15.79 13.80
N VAL A 217 10.77 15.03 13.00
CA VAL A 217 9.29 15.02 13.10
C VAL A 217 8.83 14.58 14.49
N ARG A 218 9.46 13.55 15.08
CA ARG A 218 9.12 13.06 16.41
C ARG A 218 9.45 14.10 17.50
N LYS A 219 10.56 14.83 17.37
CA LYS A 219 10.93 15.93 18.29
C LYS A 219 9.92 17.07 18.20
N GLU A 220 9.53 17.46 16.98
CA GLU A 220 8.59 18.56 16.75
C GLU A 220 7.17 18.21 17.21
N THR A 221 6.68 16.99 16.94
CA THR A 221 5.40 16.52 17.44
C THR A 221 5.39 16.34 18.96
N ALA A 222 6.53 15.95 19.56
CA ALA A 222 6.67 15.87 21.01
C ALA A 222 6.63 17.27 21.65
N LYS A 223 7.27 18.28 21.04
CA LYS A 223 7.20 19.68 21.50
C LYS A 223 5.78 20.23 21.40
N ALA A 224 5.06 19.98 20.30
CA ALA A 224 3.69 20.41 20.11
C ALA A 224 2.71 19.74 21.12
N ASN A 225 3.02 18.54 21.59
CA ASN A 225 2.25 17.77 22.57
C ASN A 225 2.74 17.96 24.01
N ALA A 226 3.84 18.67 24.24
CA ALA A 226 4.42 18.88 25.57
C ALA A 226 3.50 19.66 26.53
N GLY A 227 2.49 20.36 25.99
CA GLY A 227 1.47 21.06 26.79
C GLY A 227 0.24 20.22 27.16
N ARG A 228 0.10 18.99 26.64
CA ARG A 228 -1.02 18.11 27.01
C ARG A 228 -0.62 17.21 28.17
N PRO A 229 -1.26 17.32 29.34
CA PRO A 229 -0.99 16.41 30.45
C PRO A 229 -1.25 14.97 30.00
N LYS A 230 -0.24 14.10 30.21
CA LYS A 230 -0.43 12.67 29.93
C LYS A 230 -1.55 12.15 30.83
N PRO A 231 -2.52 11.39 30.32
CA PRO A 231 -3.58 10.84 31.13
C PRO A 231 -3.00 9.91 32.19
N PHE A 232 -3.50 10.03 33.43
CA PHE A 232 -3.12 9.15 34.51
C PHE A 232 -3.92 7.84 34.40
N HIS A 233 -3.22 6.71 34.41
CA HIS A 233 -3.82 5.39 34.35
C HIS A 233 -3.75 4.72 35.71
N PHE A 234 -4.89 4.49 36.32
CA PHE A 234 -5.02 3.65 37.51
C PHE A 234 -5.37 2.23 37.08
N SER A 235 -4.63 1.24 37.59
CA SER A 235 -4.89 -0.19 37.34
C SER A 235 -4.91 -0.93 38.66
N PHE A 236 -5.98 -1.66 38.90
CA PHE A 236 -6.17 -2.48 40.09
C PHE A 236 -6.42 -3.94 39.68
N ARG A 237 -5.69 -4.86 40.30
CA ARG A 237 -5.90 -6.32 40.19
C ARG A 237 -6.04 -6.89 41.56
N PRO A 238 -7.20 -7.44 41.92
CA PRO A 238 -7.36 -8.12 43.20
C PRO A 238 -6.53 -9.42 43.26
N GLU A 239 -6.22 -9.86 44.45
CA GLU A 239 -5.47 -11.13 44.68
C GLU A 239 -6.21 -12.35 44.09
N THR A 240 -7.52 -12.31 44.06
CA THR A 240 -8.40 -13.33 43.48
C THR A 240 -8.32 -13.46 41.96
N LYS A 241 -7.67 -12.54 41.27
CA LYS A 241 -7.46 -12.49 39.79
C LYS A 241 -8.74 -12.61 38.94
N HIS A 242 -9.93 -12.52 39.50
CA HIS A 242 -11.20 -12.69 38.77
C HIS A 242 -11.56 -11.50 37.87
N PHE A 243 -10.97 -10.33 38.11
CA PHE A 243 -11.18 -9.15 37.27
C PHE A 243 -9.96 -8.22 37.30
N GLN A 244 -9.92 -7.30 36.33
CA GLN A 244 -8.98 -6.18 36.31
C GLN A 244 -9.75 -4.91 36.09
N LEU A 245 -9.58 -3.91 36.99
CA LEU A 245 -10.12 -2.58 36.82
C LEU A 245 -9.04 -1.67 36.23
N ARG A 246 -9.37 -0.96 35.16
CA ARG A 246 -8.52 0.10 34.57
C ARG A 246 -9.33 1.37 34.42
N MET A 247 -8.86 2.45 35.04
CA MET A 247 -9.45 3.80 34.94
C MET A 247 -8.46 4.74 34.30
N THR A 248 -8.95 5.61 33.40
CA THR A 248 -8.13 6.60 32.72
C THR A 248 -8.64 7.99 33.07
N PHE A 249 -7.83 8.78 33.73
CA PHE A 249 -8.14 10.16 34.10
C PHE A 249 -7.52 11.12 33.06
N ARG A 250 -8.29 12.13 32.63
CA ARG A 250 -7.80 13.16 31.68
C ARG A 250 -6.83 14.17 32.30
N LYS A 251 -6.37 13.94 33.52
CA LYS A 251 -5.40 14.76 34.27
C LYS A 251 -4.06 14.02 34.37
N GLY A 252 -2.96 14.73 34.42
CA GLY A 252 -1.61 14.12 34.51
C GLY A 252 -1.23 13.65 35.90
N LYS A 253 -1.85 14.18 36.94
CA LYS A 253 -1.74 13.75 38.35
C LYS A 253 -3.13 13.59 38.93
N VAL A 254 -3.34 12.52 39.67
CA VAL A 254 -4.61 12.20 40.36
C VAL A 254 -4.27 11.77 41.77
N GLU A 255 -4.93 12.37 42.75
CA GLU A 255 -4.75 12.04 44.15
C GLU A 255 -5.60 10.80 44.53
N LYS A 256 -5.17 10.09 45.58
CA LYS A 256 -5.87 8.90 46.06
C LYS A 256 -7.34 9.17 46.39
N ALA A 257 -7.66 10.36 46.92
CA ALA A 257 -9.03 10.82 47.21
C ALA A 257 -9.91 10.91 45.95
N GLU A 258 -9.35 11.39 44.82
CA GLU A 258 -10.05 11.47 43.53
C GLU A 258 -10.36 10.09 42.94
N ILE A 259 -9.45 9.13 43.14
CA ILE A 259 -9.66 7.74 42.71
C ILE A 259 -10.79 7.09 43.53
N ILE A 260 -10.80 7.33 44.87
CA ILE A 260 -11.84 6.83 45.76
C ILE A 260 -13.19 7.40 45.38
N ALA A 261 -13.29 8.73 45.18
CA ALA A 261 -14.52 9.39 44.80
C ALA A 261 -15.08 8.88 43.45
N ALA A 262 -14.20 8.61 42.49
CA ALA A 262 -14.60 8.04 41.20
C ALA A 262 -15.16 6.61 41.37
N LEU A 263 -14.55 5.80 42.20
CA LEU A 263 -14.99 4.43 42.49
C LEU A 263 -16.36 4.46 43.26
N GLU A 264 -16.54 5.36 44.22
CA GLU A 264 -17.80 5.54 44.93
C GLU A 264 -18.92 5.98 43.96
N GLY A 265 -18.61 6.86 42.99
CA GLY A 265 -19.51 7.22 41.90
C GLY A 265 -20.01 6.02 41.10
N ILE A 266 -19.07 5.17 40.66
CA ILE A 266 -19.40 3.94 39.93
C ILE A 266 -20.29 3.02 40.78
N ILE A 267 -19.98 2.85 42.07
CA ILE A 267 -20.77 2.00 42.97
C ILE A 267 -22.19 2.57 43.13
N LYS A 268 -22.33 3.91 43.22
CA LYS A 268 -23.64 4.57 43.33
C LYS A 268 -24.47 4.36 42.07
N GLU A 269 -23.88 4.50 40.90
CA GLU A 269 -24.57 4.26 39.63
C GLU A 269 -24.99 2.79 39.47
N LEU A 270 -24.12 1.84 39.79
CA LEU A 270 -24.45 0.41 39.77
C LEU A 270 -25.56 0.03 40.73
N ARG A 271 -25.68 0.73 41.88
CA ARG A 271 -26.78 0.53 42.84
C ARG A 271 -28.09 1.17 42.38
N ALA A 272 -28.02 2.27 41.61
CA ALA A 272 -29.18 2.95 41.06
C ALA A 272 -29.78 2.29 39.81
N ALA A 273 -28.97 1.48 39.10
CA ALA A 273 -29.35 0.74 37.89
C ALA A 273 -30.10 -0.58 38.19
N ARG A 274 -30.61 -0.79 39.39
CA ARG A 274 -31.46 -1.93 39.80
C ARG A 274 -32.93 -1.64 39.74
#